data_f2adee78009981f35723e15da7ff8619
#
_entry.id   f2adee78009981f35723e15da7ff8619
#
_cell.length_a   1.000
_cell.length_b   1.000
_cell.length_c   1.000
_cell.angle_alpha   90.00
_cell.angle_beta   90.00
_cell.angle_gamma   90.00
#
_symmetry.space_group_name_H-M   'P 1'
#
loop_
_entity.id
_entity.type
_entity.pdbx_description
1 polymer ?
#
loop_
_entity_poly.entity_id
_entity_poly.type
_entity_poly.pdbx_seq_one_letter_code
_entity_poly.pdbx_strand_id
1 'polypeptide(L)'
;ANGAAQAKKLNKDDRFVYVLMGDGEIQEGQVWEAAMYAAHNKLNNIIATIDYNGQQIDGPVDKILSLLDLRAKWEAFGWTVQEFNGNSMEEVVKGLEHAQQLTKQGKPVMNLMRTEMGSGVDYMVGSHKWHGVAPNDEELSKALAQLEETVGDY
;
A
#
# COMPACT_ATOMS: atom_id res chain seq x y z
N ALA A 1 -2.99 13.82 1.24
CA ALA A 1 -1.52 13.69 1.13
C ALA A 1 -0.91 14.86 0.33
N ASN A 2 -1.37 15.18 -0.89
CA ASN A 2 -0.79 16.22 -1.75
C ASN A 2 -0.68 17.59 -1.06
N GLY A 3 -1.74 18.04 -0.37
CA GLY A 3 -1.73 19.33 0.35
C GLY A 3 -0.66 19.36 1.45
N ALA A 4 -0.50 18.27 2.20
CA ALA A 4 0.53 18.16 3.22
C ALA A 4 1.95 18.20 2.61
N ALA A 5 2.16 17.48 1.51
CA ALA A 5 3.45 17.47 0.80
C ALA A 5 3.79 18.86 0.21
N GLN A 6 2.81 19.53 -0.37
CA GLN A 6 2.97 20.89 -0.89
C GLN A 6 3.29 21.89 0.23
N ALA A 7 2.58 21.83 1.35
CA ALA A 7 2.83 22.71 2.51
C ALA A 7 4.25 22.50 3.06
N LYS A 8 4.73 21.26 3.14
CA LYS A 8 6.11 20.97 3.55
C LYS A 8 7.12 21.61 2.60
N LYS A 9 6.93 21.46 1.30
CA LYS A 9 7.82 22.10 0.29
C LYS A 9 7.84 23.61 0.43
N LEU A 10 6.68 24.25 0.60
CA LEU A 10 6.60 25.71 0.81
C LEU A 10 7.32 26.17 2.08
N ASN A 11 7.25 25.37 3.13
CA ASN A 11 7.88 25.64 4.42
C ASN A 11 9.35 25.18 4.49
N LYS A 12 9.91 24.64 3.40
CA LYS A 12 11.27 24.05 3.34
C LYS A 12 11.47 22.95 4.40
N ASP A 13 10.42 22.15 4.61
CA ASP A 13 10.42 20.97 5.49
C ASP A 13 10.72 19.73 4.66
N ASP A 14 11.85 19.09 4.90
CA ASP A 14 12.36 17.96 4.13
C ASP A 14 11.73 16.61 4.51
N ARG A 15 10.81 16.57 5.47
CA ARG A 15 10.15 15.34 5.91
C ARG A 15 9.22 14.80 4.85
N PHE A 16 9.18 13.48 4.72
CA PHE A 16 8.29 12.77 3.79
C PHE A 16 6.83 12.75 4.26
N VAL A 17 5.94 12.57 3.30
CA VAL A 17 4.53 12.22 3.52
C VAL A 17 4.32 10.81 3.02
N TYR A 18 4.02 9.90 3.94
CA TYR A 18 3.68 8.51 3.62
C TYR A 18 2.17 8.38 3.44
N VAL A 19 1.76 7.61 2.45
CA VAL A 19 0.36 7.32 2.13
C VAL A 19 0.21 5.82 1.97
N LEU A 20 -0.71 5.22 2.70
CA LEU A 20 -1.08 3.82 2.54
C LEU A 20 -2.49 3.75 1.96
N MET A 21 -2.67 2.93 0.94
CA MET A 21 -3.94 2.73 0.23
C MET A 21 -4.13 1.23 -0.05
N GLY A 22 -5.39 0.79 -0.05
CA GLY A 22 -5.73 -0.54 -0.56
C GLY A 22 -5.83 -0.54 -2.10
N ASP A 23 -5.65 -1.70 -2.72
CA ASP A 23 -5.79 -1.83 -4.17
C ASP A 23 -7.24 -1.61 -4.64
N GLY A 24 -8.25 -2.01 -3.88
CA GLY A 24 -9.63 -1.63 -4.14
C GLY A 24 -9.90 -0.12 -3.99
N GLU A 25 -9.24 0.53 -3.03
CA GLU A 25 -9.36 1.97 -2.79
C GLU A 25 -8.88 2.81 -3.99
N ILE A 26 -7.83 2.38 -4.67
CA ILE A 26 -7.32 3.12 -5.83
C ILE A 26 -8.20 3.02 -7.09
N GLN A 27 -9.33 2.32 -7.04
CA GLN A 27 -10.36 2.39 -8.08
C GLN A 27 -11.09 3.76 -8.06
N GLU A 28 -10.98 4.51 -6.97
CA GLU A 28 -11.54 5.84 -6.82
C GLU A 28 -10.87 6.87 -7.73
N GLY A 29 -11.67 7.65 -8.50
CA GLY A 29 -11.15 8.63 -9.45
C GLY A 29 -10.25 9.69 -8.83
N GLN A 30 -10.54 10.13 -7.61
CA GLN A 30 -9.74 11.12 -6.87
C GLN A 30 -8.28 10.70 -6.65
N VAL A 31 -7.99 9.39 -6.59
CA VAL A 31 -6.62 8.88 -6.46
C VAL A 31 -5.81 9.22 -7.72
N TRP A 32 -6.40 9.02 -8.90
CA TRP A 32 -5.75 9.30 -10.18
C TRP A 32 -5.61 10.79 -10.44
N GLU A 33 -6.58 11.61 -10.03
CA GLU A 33 -6.47 13.07 -10.05
C GLU A 33 -5.32 13.54 -9.15
N ALA A 34 -5.22 12.97 -7.94
CA ALA A 34 -4.12 13.25 -7.01
C ALA A 34 -2.76 12.79 -7.56
N ALA A 35 -2.72 11.65 -8.27
CA ALA A 35 -1.50 11.12 -8.90
C ALA A 35 -0.96 12.08 -9.97
N MET A 36 -1.83 12.60 -10.85
CA MET A 36 -1.46 13.60 -11.86
C MET A 36 -0.94 14.88 -11.21
N TYR A 37 -1.64 15.38 -10.19
CA TYR A 37 -1.23 16.59 -9.47
C TYR A 37 0.15 16.44 -8.82
N ALA A 38 0.39 15.32 -8.14
CA ALA A 38 1.66 15.05 -7.46
C ALA A 38 2.84 15.01 -8.44
N ALA A 39 2.67 14.33 -9.57
CA ALA A 39 3.70 14.24 -10.60
C ALA A 39 3.96 15.61 -11.26
N HIS A 40 2.90 16.34 -11.64
CA HIS A 40 3.01 17.68 -12.25
C HIS A 40 3.77 18.66 -11.34
N ASN A 41 3.45 18.66 -10.04
CA ASN A 41 4.06 19.56 -9.06
C ASN A 41 5.38 19.00 -8.48
N LYS A 42 5.86 17.88 -9.01
CA LYS A 42 7.11 17.22 -8.56
C LYS A 42 7.15 17.05 -7.04
N LEU A 43 6.07 16.53 -6.47
CA LEU A 43 5.99 16.27 -5.03
C LEU A 43 6.83 15.06 -4.64
N ASN A 44 8.15 15.19 -4.82
CA ASN A 44 9.14 14.17 -4.53
C ASN A 44 9.32 13.86 -3.04
N ASN A 45 8.52 14.44 -2.19
CA ASN A 45 8.42 14.12 -0.76
C ASN A 45 7.18 13.26 -0.44
N ILE A 46 6.51 12.69 -1.46
CA ILE A 46 5.45 11.70 -1.28
C ILE A 46 6.01 10.29 -1.55
N ILE A 47 5.78 9.40 -0.61
CA ILE A 47 6.00 7.96 -0.73
C ILE A 47 4.65 7.30 -0.49
N ALA A 48 4.00 6.84 -1.56
CA ALA A 48 2.75 6.12 -1.48
C ALA A 48 3.00 4.62 -1.55
N THR A 49 2.19 3.86 -0.81
CA THR A 49 2.24 2.40 -0.78
C THR A 49 0.85 1.86 -1.03
N ILE A 50 0.72 0.89 -1.91
CA ILE A 50 -0.49 0.13 -2.13
C ILE A 50 -0.34 -1.22 -1.45
N ASP A 51 -1.25 -1.54 -0.52
CA ASP A 51 -1.49 -2.89 -0.05
C ASP A 51 -2.15 -3.68 -1.19
N TYR A 52 -1.29 -4.37 -1.95
CA TYR A 52 -1.68 -5.02 -3.20
C TYR A 52 -1.95 -6.50 -2.97
N ASN A 53 -3.07 -6.79 -2.32
CA ASN A 53 -3.50 -8.14 -1.93
C ASN A 53 -4.50 -8.78 -2.92
N GLY A 54 -4.99 -8.03 -3.90
CA GLY A 54 -5.94 -8.50 -4.92
C GLY A 54 -7.36 -8.72 -4.41
N GLN A 55 -7.70 -8.27 -3.20
CA GLN A 55 -9.00 -8.48 -2.58
C GLN A 55 -9.62 -7.15 -2.14
N GLN A 56 -10.93 -7.06 -2.25
CA GLN A 56 -11.73 -5.96 -1.73
C GLN A 56 -13.04 -6.50 -1.15
N ILE A 57 -13.85 -5.63 -0.53
CA ILE A 57 -15.06 -6.02 0.19
C ILE A 57 -15.99 -6.94 -0.64
N ASP A 58 -16.17 -6.63 -1.92
CA ASP A 58 -17.11 -7.33 -2.81
C ASP A 58 -16.50 -8.54 -3.52
N GLY A 59 -15.20 -8.80 -3.36
CA GLY A 59 -14.53 -9.94 -3.99
C GLY A 59 -13.11 -9.64 -4.51
N PRO A 60 -12.57 -10.52 -5.37
CA PRO A 60 -11.30 -10.28 -6.01
C PRO A 60 -11.33 -9.01 -6.89
N VAL A 61 -10.31 -8.16 -6.75
CA VAL A 61 -10.19 -6.89 -7.49
C VAL A 61 -10.33 -7.09 -8.99
N ASP A 62 -9.71 -8.12 -9.55
CA ASP A 62 -9.75 -8.41 -11.00
C ASP A 62 -11.14 -8.76 -11.52
N LYS A 63 -12.05 -9.20 -10.64
CA LYS A 63 -13.42 -9.54 -11.02
C LYS A 63 -14.40 -8.39 -10.81
N ILE A 64 -14.08 -7.50 -9.88
CA ILE A 64 -14.94 -6.34 -9.57
C ILE A 64 -14.61 -5.19 -10.50
N LEU A 65 -13.36 -4.71 -10.48
CA LEU A 65 -12.85 -3.69 -11.40
C LEU A 65 -11.34 -3.85 -11.52
N SER A 66 -10.92 -4.55 -12.59
CA SER A 66 -9.49 -4.86 -12.77
C SER A 66 -8.62 -3.63 -12.89
N LEU A 67 -7.52 -3.65 -12.17
CA LEU A 67 -6.50 -2.59 -12.22
C LEU A 67 -5.52 -2.77 -13.38
N LEU A 68 -5.58 -3.90 -14.11
CA LEU A 68 -4.67 -4.24 -15.20
C LEU A 68 -3.19 -4.12 -14.78
N ASP A 69 -2.32 -3.60 -15.67
CA ASP A 69 -0.93 -3.33 -15.34
C ASP A 69 -0.82 -2.05 -14.49
N LEU A 70 -0.83 -2.25 -13.17
CA LEU A 70 -0.79 -1.17 -12.22
C LEU A 70 0.55 -0.42 -12.22
N ARG A 71 1.67 -1.14 -12.42
CA ARG A 71 2.99 -0.54 -12.56
C ARG A 71 3.03 0.43 -13.73
N ALA A 72 2.64 -0.04 -14.91
CA ALA A 72 2.66 0.78 -16.12
C ALA A 72 1.76 2.01 -15.98
N LYS A 73 0.61 1.90 -15.30
CA LYS A 73 -0.27 3.05 -15.02
C LYS A 73 0.45 4.12 -14.18
N TRP A 74 1.03 3.76 -13.04
CA TRP A 74 1.71 4.72 -12.17
C TRP A 74 2.94 5.34 -12.85
N GLU A 75 3.70 4.54 -13.61
CA GLU A 75 4.84 5.05 -14.40
C GLU A 75 4.37 6.04 -15.48
N ALA A 76 3.26 5.76 -16.16
CA ALA A 76 2.66 6.66 -17.15
C ALA A 76 2.16 7.97 -16.52
N PHE A 77 1.72 7.96 -15.26
CA PHE A 77 1.39 9.15 -14.49
C PHE A 77 2.65 9.93 -14.02
N GLY A 78 3.86 9.43 -14.28
CA GLY A 78 5.11 10.12 -13.98
C GLY A 78 5.70 9.81 -12.61
N TRP A 79 5.25 8.74 -11.94
CA TRP A 79 5.77 8.26 -10.68
C TRP A 79 6.97 7.31 -10.88
N THR A 80 7.85 7.25 -9.90
CA THR A 80 8.83 6.17 -9.79
C THR A 80 8.18 5.00 -9.06
N VAL A 81 8.22 3.79 -9.63
CA VAL A 81 7.52 2.63 -9.09
C VAL A 81 8.51 1.54 -8.69
N GLN A 82 8.34 0.99 -7.51
CA GLN A 82 8.99 -0.25 -7.06
C GLN A 82 7.97 -1.25 -6.54
N GLU A 83 8.39 -2.49 -6.37
CA GLU A 83 7.55 -3.59 -5.89
C GLU A 83 8.36 -4.49 -4.97
N PHE A 84 7.74 -4.94 -3.87
CA PHE A 84 8.35 -5.83 -2.89
C PHE A 84 7.29 -6.64 -2.14
N ASN A 85 7.74 -7.70 -1.44
CA ASN A 85 6.88 -8.55 -0.63
C ASN A 85 6.51 -7.87 0.69
N GLY A 86 5.23 -7.57 0.89
CA GLY A 86 4.68 -6.94 2.08
C GLY A 86 4.46 -7.89 3.26
N ASN A 87 4.53 -9.21 3.06
CA ASN A 87 4.49 -10.18 4.15
C ASN A 87 5.88 -10.51 4.72
N SER A 88 6.94 -9.86 4.18
CA SER A 88 8.30 -9.92 4.73
C SER A 88 8.66 -8.57 5.36
N MET A 89 8.74 -8.50 6.68
CA MET A 89 9.12 -7.27 7.39
C MET A 89 10.50 -6.75 6.94
N GLU A 90 11.43 -7.65 6.66
CA GLU A 90 12.75 -7.27 6.13
C GLU A 90 12.65 -6.55 4.77
N GLU A 91 11.82 -7.08 3.86
CA GLU A 91 11.61 -6.44 2.55
C GLU A 91 10.83 -5.13 2.67
N VAL A 92 9.87 -5.03 3.60
CA VAL A 92 9.14 -3.78 3.87
C VAL A 92 10.08 -2.68 4.33
N VAL A 93 10.95 -2.97 5.30
CA VAL A 93 11.94 -1.98 5.80
C VAL A 93 12.87 -1.54 4.67
N LYS A 94 13.49 -2.50 3.96
CA LYS A 94 14.37 -2.21 2.82
C LYS A 94 13.65 -1.44 1.70
N GLY A 95 12.41 -1.82 1.41
CA GLY A 95 11.59 -1.17 0.39
C GLY A 95 11.29 0.30 0.74
N LEU A 96 10.95 0.58 1.99
CA LEU A 96 10.69 1.94 2.45
C LEU A 96 11.97 2.80 2.48
N GLU A 97 13.11 2.24 2.91
CA GLU A 97 14.40 2.92 2.85
C GLU A 97 14.81 3.23 1.40
N HIS A 98 14.63 2.26 0.50
CA HIS A 98 14.91 2.46 -0.92
C HIS A 98 13.97 3.51 -1.53
N ALA A 99 12.69 3.52 -1.16
CA ALA A 99 11.75 4.55 -1.60
C ALA A 99 12.26 5.96 -1.28
N GLN A 100 12.81 6.19 -0.08
CA GLN A 100 13.41 7.47 0.29
C GLN A 100 14.57 7.86 -0.64
N GLN A 101 15.37 6.90 -1.09
CA GLN A 101 16.44 7.18 -2.04
C GLN A 101 15.90 7.50 -3.45
N LEU A 102 14.84 6.82 -3.87
CA LEU A 102 14.19 7.05 -5.16
C LEU A 102 13.59 8.47 -5.27
N THR A 103 13.13 9.06 -4.18
CA THR A 103 12.62 10.44 -4.17
C THR A 103 13.64 11.47 -4.65
N LYS A 104 14.95 11.17 -4.52
CA LYS A 104 16.05 12.05 -5.01
C LYS A 104 16.02 12.22 -6.54
N GLN A 105 15.31 11.37 -7.26
CA GLN A 105 15.09 11.51 -8.70
C GLN A 105 14.12 12.64 -9.05
N GLY A 106 13.55 13.31 -8.05
CA GLY A 106 12.65 14.46 -8.27
C GLY A 106 11.20 14.08 -8.57
N LYS A 107 10.82 12.81 -8.40
CA LYS A 107 9.48 12.27 -8.64
C LYS A 107 8.86 11.74 -7.34
N PRO A 108 7.52 11.73 -7.22
CA PRO A 108 6.85 10.94 -6.19
C PRO A 108 7.11 9.44 -6.39
N VAL A 109 7.09 8.68 -5.31
CA VAL A 109 7.38 7.24 -5.33
C VAL A 109 6.12 6.44 -4.98
N MET A 110 5.88 5.38 -5.75
CA MET A 110 4.83 4.39 -5.53
C MET A 110 5.43 3.04 -5.21
N ASN A 111 5.07 2.49 -4.07
CA ASN A 111 5.39 1.13 -3.67
C ASN A 111 4.18 0.22 -3.96
N LEU A 112 4.36 -0.77 -4.80
CA LEU A 112 3.41 -1.87 -4.97
C LEU A 112 3.82 -2.97 -3.97
N MET A 113 3.23 -2.95 -2.79
CA MET A 113 3.55 -3.87 -1.72
C MET A 113 2.67 -5.11 -1.87
N ARG A 114 3.24 -6.21 -2.38
CA ARG A 114 2.53 -7.48 -2.54
C ARG A 114 2.28 -8.12 -1.21
N THR A 115 1.00 -8.27 -0.88
CA THR A 115 0.56 -8.91 0.36
C THR A 115 -0.44 -10.02 0.08
N GLU A 116 -0.66 -10.84 1.07
CA GLU A 116 -1.67 -11.88 1.07
C GLU A 116 -2.64 -11.63 2.22
N MET A 117 -3.91 -11.37 1.88
CA MET A 117 -4.95 -11.19 2.89
C MET A 117 -5.09 -12.43 3.76
N GLY A 118 -5.08 -12.24 5.10
CA GLY A 118 -5.19 -13.33 6.05
C GLY A 118 -3.93 -14.17 6.21
N SER A 119 -2.77 -13.68 5.75
CA SER A 119 -1.49 -14.38 5.84
C SER A 119 -1.20 -14.88 7.26
N GLY A 120 -0.81 -16.15 7.37
CA GLY A 120 -0.56 -16.84 8.64
C GLY A 120 -1.77 -17.59 9.21
N VAL A 121 -2.98 -17.42 8.67
CA VAL A 121 -4.19 -18.11 9.15
C VAL A 121 -4.87 -18.83 7.99
N ASP A 122 -4.83 -20.15 7.99
CA ASP A 122 -5.20 -21.02 6.88
C ASP A 122 -6.62 -20.79 6.32
N TYR A 123 -7.60 -20.57 7.19
CA TYR A 123 -8.99 -20.32 6.79
C TYR A 123 -9.27 -18.87 6.34
N MET A 124 -8.32 -17.95 6.55
CA MET A 124 -8.45 -16.53 6.15
C MET A 124 -7.73 -16.24 4.83
N VAL A 125 -6.67 -16.98 4.53
CA VAL A 125 -5.80 -16.73 3.37
C VAL A 125 -6.59 -16.63 2.08
N GLY A 126 -6.40 -15.50 1.35
CA GLY A 126 -6.99 -15.27 0.04
C GLY A 126 -8.50 -15.13 0.00
N SER A 127 -9.17 -15.01 1.14
CA SER A 127 -10.62 -14.91 1.21
C SER A 127 -11.10 -13.50 1.55
N HIS A 128 -11.73 -12.82 0.59
CA HIS A 128 -12.35 -11.51 0.77
C HIS A 128 -13.41 -11.45 1.89
N LYS A 129 -13.95 -12.61 2.32
CA LYS A 129 -14.94 -12.69 3.41
C LYS A 129 -14.44 -12.08 4.71
N TRP A 130 -13.12 -12.11 4.93
CA TRP A 130 -12.48 -11.58 6.12
C TRP A 130 -12.11 -10.10 6.04
N HIS A 131 -12.43 -9.44 4.93
CA HIS A 131 -12.11 -8.02 4.74
C HIS A 131 -12.83 -7.09 5.76
N GLY A 132 -14.01 -7.47 6.20
CA GLY A 132 -14.79 -6.67 7.15
C GLY A 132 -15.51 -7.48 8.23
N VAL A 133 -15.13 -8.74 8.42
CA VAL A 133 -15.75 -9.66 9.40
C VAL A 133 -14.73 -10.06 10.46
N ALA A 134 -15.07 -9.84 11.72
CA ALA A 134 -14.25 -10.34 12.83
C ALA A 134 -14.49 -11.85 13.06
N PRO A 135 -13.43 -12.62 13.40
CA PRO A 135 -13.61 -14.01 13.78
C PRO A 135 -14.44 -14.15 15.07
N ASN A 136 -15.19 -15.23 15.19
CA ASN A 136 -15.81 -15.62 16.46
C ASN A 136 -14.75 -16.24 17.40
N ASP A 137 -15.14 -16.56 18.67
CA ASP A 137 -14.20 -17.04 19.69
C ASP A 137 -13.50 -18.36 19.30
N GLU A 138 -14.20 -19.27 18.61
CA GLU A 138 -13.62 -20.53 18.14
C GLU A 138 -12.63 -20.29 16.99
N GLU A 139 -13.00 -19.46 16.03
CA GLU A 139 -12.15 -19.07 14.91
C GLU A 139 -10.93 -18.29 15.41
N LEU A 140 -11.12 -17.36 16.36
CA LEU A 140 -10.02 -16.63 16.99
C LEU A 140 -9.02 -17.58 17.66
N SER A 141 -9.52 -18.54 18.44
CA SER A 141 -8.66 -19.52 19.10
C SER A 141 -7.83 -20.33 18.09
N LYS A 142 -8.44 -20.71 16.95
CA LYS A 142 -7.74 -21.41 15.86
C LYS A 142 -6.70 -20.53 15.18
N ALA A 143 -7.00 -19.26 14.97
CA ALA A 143 -6.07 -18.31 14.36
C ALA A 143 -4.85 -18.10 15.26
N LEU A 144 -5.05 -17.84 16.55
CA LEU A 144 -3.96 -17.62 17.51
C LEU A 144 -3.05 -18.83 17.64
N ALA A 145 -3.59 -20.06 17.51
CA ALA A 145 -2.79 -21.28 17.53
C ALA A 145 -1.87 -21.46 16.30
N GLN A 146 -2.12 -20.73 15.21
CA GLN A 146 -1.32 -20.78 13.98
C GLN A 146 -0.29 -19.65 13.89
N LEU A 147 -0.46 -18.60 14.68
CA LEU A 147 0.45 -17.44 14.66
C LEU A 147 1.54 -17.64 15.72
N GLU A 148 2.75 -17.28 15.37
CA GLU A 148 3.85 -17.23 16.33
C GLU A 148 3.59 -16.12 17.36
N GLU A 149 3.96 -16.39 18.63
CA GLU A 149 3.94 -15.35 19.66
C GLU A 149 4.91 -14.22 19.28
N THR A 150 4.39 -13.00 19.22
CA THR A 150 5.26 -11.84 19.00
C THR A 150 5.98 -11.49 20.30
N VAL A 151 7.29 -11.27 20.21
CA VAL A 151 8.10 -10.79 21.33
C VAL A 151 7.78 -9.30 21.54
N GLY A 152 6.96 -9.00 22.49
CA GLY A 152 6.70 -7.63 22.89
C GLY A 152 5.29 -7.46 23.44
N ASP A 153 5.19 -7.20 24.72
CA ASP A 153 4.01 -6.59 25.31
C ASP A 153 3.99 -5.11 24.89
N TYR A 154 2.90 -4.71 24.28
CA TYR A 154 2.66 -3.31 23.92
C TYR A 154 1.80 -2.66 25.01
#